data_ecaf2596ee6d4889f71817eab605318b
#
_entry.id   ecaf2596ee6d4889f71817eab605318b
#
_cell.length_a   1.000
_cell.length_b   1.000
_cell.length_c   1.000
_cell.angle_alpha   90.00
_cell.angle_beta   90.00
_cell.angle_gamma   90.00
#
_symmetry.space_group_name_H-M   'P 1'
#
loop_
_entity.id
_entity.type
_entity.pdbx_description
1 polymer ?
#
loop_
_entity_poly.entity_id
_entity_poly.type
_entity_poly.pdbx_seq_one_letter_code
_entity_poly.pdbx_strand_id
1 'polypeptide(L)'
;MIRGMKDSTMPIIASLRGKAAKVVADIVASTSFPSIMKIIEPQSYLDFGYITANACGIITDSGNVAEEATFNQVPCITLNSYTEHIETVKVGTNVLVGEDPDSLSIALEDMVNGTWKKAGIPDRWDGRSAERILQILSC
;
A
#
# COMPACT_ATOMS: atom_id res chain seq x y z
N MET A 1 -8.76 -6.19 -9.07
CA MET A 1 -7.72 -5.13 -9.11
C MET A 1 -7.61 -4.48 -10.50
N ILE A 2 -7.11 -5.15 -11.53
CA ILE A 2 -6.81 -4.52 -12.83
C ILE A 2 -8.03 -3.90 -13.51
N ARG A 3 -9.23 -4.50 -13.38
CA ARG A 3 -10.46 -3.94 -13.99
C ARG A 3 -10.87 -2.61 -13.38
N GLY A 4 -10.74 -2.42 -12.06
CA GLY A 4 -11.06 -1.15 -11.39
C GLY A 4 -10.08 -0.01 -11.70
N MET A 5 -8.89 -0.34 -12.19
CA MET A 5 -7.87 0.64 -12.58
C MET A 5 -7.96 1.08 -14.05
N LYS A 6 -8.83 0.43 -14.85
CA LYS A 6 -8.90 0.65 -16.30
C LYS A 6 -9.31 2.09 -16.67
N ASP A 7 -10.11 2.71 -15.84
CA ASP A 7 -10.65 4.06 -16.08
C ASP A 7 -9.87 5.14 -15.30
N SER A 8 -8.81 4.76 -14.59
CA SER A 8 -7.95 5.71 -13.87
C SER A 8 -7.07 6.49 -14.85
N THR A 9 -6.99 7.79 -14.65
CA THR A 9 -6.06 8.69 -15.35
C THR A 9 -4.73 8.83 -14.59
N MET A 10 -4.61 8.24 -13.41
CA MET A 10 -3.41 8.32 -12.58
C MET A 10 -2.34 7.34 -13.07
N PRO A 11 -1.07 7.76 -13.15
CA PRO A 11 0.02 6.85 -13.49
C PRO A 11 0.18 5.78 -12.40
N ILE A 12 0.36 4.54 -12.85
CA ILE A 12 0.49 3.36 -11.98
C ILE A 12 1.89 2.79 -12.13
N ILE A 13 2.58 2.61 -11.01
CA ILE A 13 3.85 1.89 -10.94
C ILE A 13 3.58 0.53 -10.31
N ALA A 14 3.88 -0.55 -11.03
CA ALA A 14 3.70 -1.92 -10.57
C ALA A 14 5.07 -2.58 -10.33
N SER A 15 5.51 -2.64 -9.07
CA SER A 15 6.70 -3.38 -8.65
C SER A 15 6.29 -4.79 -8.28
N LEU A 16 6.50 -5.75 -9.17
CA LEU A 16 6.01 -7.11 -9.06
C LEU A 16 7.14 -8.14 -9.23
N ARG A 17 7.00 -9.30 -8.59
CA ARG A 17 7.97 -10.40 -8.67
C ARG A 17 7.36 -11.68 -9.20
N GLY A 18 8.19 -12.49 -9.85
CA GLY A 18 7.88 -13.87 -10.21
C GLY A 18 6.60 -14.03 -11.03
N LYS A 19 5.70 -14.90 -10.57
CA LYS A 19 4.45 -15.21 -11.28
C LYS A 19 3.52 -14.00 -11.41
N ALA A 20 3.45 -13.14 -10.40
CA ALA A 20 2.58 -11.96 -10.42
C ALA A 20 3.00 -10.99 -11.55
N ALA A 21 4.29 -10.73 -11.70
CA ALA A 21 4.81 -9.89 -12.79
C ALA A 21 4.41 -10.43 -14.17
N LYS A 22 4.54 -11.76 -14.36
CA LYS A 22 4.21 -12.42 -15.63
C LYS A 22 2.71 -12.34 -15.93
N VAL A 23 1.86 -12.65 -14.96
CA VAL A 23 0.40 -12.60 -15.12
C VAL A 23 -0.07 -11.18 -15.44
N VAL A 24 0.47 -10.18 -14.75
CA VAL A 24 0.10 -8.78 -15.00
C VAL A 24 0.59 -8.32 -16.38
N ALA A 25 1.80 -8.71 -16.78
CA ALA A 25 2.31 -8.41 -18.12
C ALA A 25 1.43 -9.01 -19.23
N ASP A 26 1.01 -10.28 -19.09
CA ASP A 26 0.13 -10.97 -20.01
C ASP A 26 -1.26 -10.29 -20.10
N ILE A 27 -1.81 -9.87 -18.96
CA ILE A 27 -3.09 -9.14 -18.91
C ILE A 27 -2.96 -7.77 -19.57
N VAL A 28 -1.91 -7.03 -19.29
CA VAL A 28 -1.65 -5.71 -19.90
C VAL A 28 -1.47 -5.83 -21.41
N ALA A 29 -0.78 -6.87 -21.90
CA ALA A 29 -0.59 -7.13 -23.32
C ALA A 29 -1.88 -7.55 -24.04
N SER A 30 -2.77 -8.27 -23.35
CA SER A 30 -4.03 -8.79 -23.93
C SER A 30 -5.21 -7.81 -23.86
N THR A 31 -5.08 -6.77 -23.06
CA THR A 31 -6.13 -5.75 -22.86
C THR A 31 -5.59 -4.40 -23.34
N SER A 32 -6.46 -3.57 -23.96
CA SER A 32 -6.13 -2.16 -24.22
C SER A 32 -6.00 -1.39 -22.89
N PHE A 33 -5.01 -1.82 -22.08
CA PHE A 33 -4.71 -1.15 -20.83
C PHE A 33 -4.05 0.20 -21.15
N PRO A 34 -4.43 1.27 -20.47
CA PRO A 34 -3.85 2.58 -20.76
C PRO A 34 -2.33 2.54 -20.54
N SER A 35 -1.60 3.28 -21.35
CA SER A 35 -0.14 3.48 -21.27
C SER A 35 0.36 4.08 -19.95
N ILE A 36 -0.54 4.27 -18.98
CA ILE A 36 -0.28 4.80 -17.64
C ILE A 36 0.31 3.79 -16.66
N MET A 37 0.26 2.47 -16.95
CA MET A 37 0.86 1.45 -16.08
C MET A 37 2.28 1.13 -16.54
N LYS A 38 3.23 1.33 -15.64
CA LYS A 38 4.63 0.95 -15.81
C LYS A 38 4.98 -0.17 -14.86
N ILE A 39 5.32 -1.33 -15.41
CA ILE A 39 5.88 -2.45 -14.63
C ILE A 39 7.37 -2.19 -14.46
N ILE A 40 7.85 -2.23 -13.23
CA ILE A 40 9.25 -2.04 -12.88
C ILE A 40 9.80 -3.27 -12.16
N GLU A 41 11.10 -3.49 -12.31
CA GLU A 41 11.83 -4.47 -11.50
C GLU A 41 11.80 -4.10 -10.01
N PRO A 42 11.99 -5.09 -9.12
CA PRO A 42 12.11 -4.82 -7.68
C PRO A 42 13.22 -3.80 -7.41
N GLN A 43 12.86 -2.77 -6.66
CA GLN A 43 13.75 -1.66 -6.34
C GLN A 43 14.56 -1.94 -5.06
N SER A 44 15.64 -1.16 -4.83
CA SER A 44 16.32 -1.13 -3.55
C SER A 44 15.39 -0.61 -2.45
N TYR A 45 15.72 -0.87 -1.18
CA TYR A 45 14.93 -0.39 -0.05
C TYR A 45 14.75 1.15 -0.07
N LEU A 46 15.82 1.88 -0.37
CA LEU A 46 15.77 3.34 -0.40
C LEU A 46 14.94 3.87 -1.56
N ASP A 47 15.10 3.31 -2.75
CA ASP A 47 14.34 3.70 -3.93
C ASP A 47 12.86 3.38 -3.76
N PHE A 48 12.55 2.19 -3.22
CA PHE A 48 11.18 1.78 -2.92
C PHE A 48 10.55 2.69 -1.87
N GLY A 49 11.28 3.00 -0.79
CA GLY A 49 10.83 3.92 0.25
C GLY A 49 10.55 5.33 -0.30
N TYR A 50 11.39 5.83 -1.21
CA TYR A 50 11.14 7.11 -1.87
C TYR A 50 9.87 7.08 -2.74
N ILE A 51 9.69 6.03 -3.55
CA ILE A 51 8.50 5.87 -4.40
C ILE A 51 7.24 5.81 -3.55
N THR A 52 7.22 5.01 -2.49
CA THR A 52 6.05 4.82 -1.63
C THR A 52 5.72 6.05 -0.80
N ALA A 53 6.71 6.76 -0.29
CA ALA A 53 6.51 8.01 0.46
C ALA A 53 5.96 9.16 -0.40
N ASN A 54 6.17 9.12 -1.71
CA ASN A 54 5.70 10.15 -2.65
C ASN A 54 4.52 9.68 -3.51
N ALA A 55 3.96 8.51 -3.23
CA ALA A 55 2.79 8.01 -3.93
C ALA A 55 1.49 8.69 -3.45
N CYS A 56 0.52 8.85 -4.34
CA CYS A 56 -0.83 9.26 -3.97
C CYS A 56 -1.58 8.17 -3.19
N GLY A 57 -1.16 6.91 -3.36
CA GLY A 57 -1.67 5.77 -2.64
C GLY A 57 -0.94 4.49 -3.00
N ILE A 58 -1.07 3.49 -2.16
CA ILE A 58 -0.37 2.21 -2.27
C ILE A 58 -1.38 1.07 -2.23
N ILE A 59 -1.17 0.06 -3.08
CA ILE A 59 -1.91 -1.21 -3.04
C ILE A 59 -0.88 -2.31 -2.82
N THR A 60 -1.05 -3.08 -1.77
CA THR A 60 -0.07 -4.09 -1.35
C THR A 60 -0.73 -5.32 -0.72
N ASP A 61 -0.01 -6.41 -0.66
CA ASP A 61 -0.29 -7.59 0.16
C ASP A 61 0.69 -7.73 1.35
N SER A 62 1.59 -6.76 1.49
CA SER A 62 2.64 -6.77 2.52
C SER A 62 2.26 -5.91 3.73
N GLY A 63 2.30 -6.51 4.93
CA GLY A 63 2.11 -5.81 6.19
C GLY A 63 3.15 -4.72 6.45
N ASN A 64 4.42 -4.98 6.13
CA ASN A 64 5.50 -4.00 6.31
C ASN A 64 5.28 -2.75 5.45
N VAL A 65 4.80 -2.91 4.22
CA VAL A 65 4.49 -1.77 3.35
C VAL A 65 3.32 -0.97 3.91
N ALA A 66 2.33 -1.61 4.54
CA ALA A 66 1.23 -0.93 5.21
C ALA A 66 1.68 -0.14 6.44
N GLU A 67 2.70 -0.62 7.18
CA GLU A 67 3.33 0.14 8.27
C GLU A 67 4.06 1.38 7.73
N GLU A 68 4.89 1.21 6.71
CA GLU A 68 5.61 2.33 6.08
C GLU A 68 4.65 3.37 5.49
N ALA A 69 3.57 2.93 4.83
CA ALA A 69 2.51 3.80 4.33
C ALA A 69 1.84 4.59 5.46
N THR A 70 1.53 3.93 6.58
CA THR A 70 0.96 4.58 7.76
C THR A 70 1.90 5.61 8.34
N PHE A 71 3.19 5.31 8.47
CA PHE A 71 4.19 6.25 8.97
C PHE A 71 4.32 7.48 8.06
N ASN A 72 4.31 7.26 6.76
CA ASN A 72 4.39 8.33 5.75
C ASN A 72 3.05 9.03 5.49
N GLN A 73 1.96 8.60 6.16
CA GLN A 73 0.59 9.12 6.00
C GLN A 73 0.07 9.01 4.56
N VAL A 74 0.50 7.98 3.83
CA VAL A 74 0.06 7.67 2.46
C VAL A 74 -1.12 6.69 2.53
N PRO A 75 -2.23 6.93 1.81
CA PRO A 75 -3.34 5.99 1.67
C PRO A 75 -2.86 4.60 1.27
N CYS A 76 -3.30 3.56 1.98
CA CYS A 76 -2.88 2.19 1.73
C CYS A 76 -4.07 1.23 1.66
N ILE A 77 -4.12 0.41 0.63
CA ILE A 77 -5.06 -0.69 0.45
C ILE A 77 -4.30 -2.00 0.59
N THR A 78 -4.67 -2.82 1.56
CA THR A 78 -4.12 -4.17 1.72
C THR A 78 -5.08 -5.21 1.14
N LEU A 79 -4.58 -6.04 0.23
CA LEU A 79 -5.34 -7.08 -0.48
C LEU A 79 -5.62 -8.34 0.38
N ASN A 80 -5.35 -8.29 1.67
CA ASN A 80 -5.65 -9.35 2.62
C ASN A 80 -6.90 -9.00 3.44
N SER A 81 -7.59 -10.01 3.95
CA SER A 81 -8.74 -9.86 4.85
C SER A 81 -8.36 -9.70 6.33
N TYR A 82 -7.08 -9.89 6.66
CA TYR A 82 -6.55 -9.76 8.01
C TYR A 82 -5.16 -9.10 7.99
N THR A 83 -4.74 -8.60 9.14
CA THR A 83 -3.39 -8.08 9.36
C THR A 83 -2.94 -8.33 10.80
N GLU A 84 -1.65 -8.56 10.98
CA GLU A 84 -1.00 -8.58 12.30
C GLU A 84 -0.77 -7.15 12.82
N HIS A 85 -0.76 -6.17 11.92
CA HIS A 85 -0.51 -4.75 12.20
C HIS A 85 -1.83 -3.96 12.30
N ILE A 86 -2.67 -4.33 13.27
CA ILE A 86 -4.04 -3.80 13.40
C ILE A 86 -4.08 -2.28 13.61
N GLU A 87 -3.06 -1.69 14.19
CA GLU A 87 -2.91 -0.25 14.37
C GLU A 87 -2.83 0.51 13.04
N THR A 88 -2.31 -0.10 11.98
CA THR A 88 -2.30 0.49 10.64
C THR A 88 -3.72 0.71 10.11
N VAL A 89 -4.66 -0.16 10.53
CA VAL A 89 -6.08 -0.09 10.14
C VAL A 89 -6.88 0.81 11.07
N LYS A 90 -6.68 0.70 12.40
CA LYS A 90 -7.47 1.43 13.39
C LYS A 90 -7.08 2.91 13.49
N VAL A 91 -5.80 3.20 13.42
CA VAL A 91 -5.23 4.54 13.57
C VAL A 91 -4.61 5.03 12.28
N GLY A 92 -3.89 4.16 11.59
CA GLY A 92 -3.14 4.46 10.38
C GLY A 92 -3.99 4.58 9.11
N THR A 93 -3.31 4.64 7.99
CA THR A 93 -3.88 4.89 6.67
C THR A 93 -4.42 3.65 5.97
N ASN A 94 -4.21 2.46 6.55
CA ASN A 94 -4.48 1.19 5.88
C ASN A 94 -5.97 0.80 5.90
N VAL A 95 -6.45 0.22 4.80
CA VAL A 95 -7.77 -0.40 4.64
C VAL A 95 -7.58 -1.82 4.11
N LEU A 96 -8.23 -2.79 4.75
CA LEU A 96 -8.25 -4.18 4.29
C LEU A 96 -9.44 -4.40 3.37
N VAL A 97 -9.21 -4.92 2.18
CA VAL A 97 -10.27 -5.20 1.21
C VAL A 97 -10.43 -6.70 0.92
N GLY A 98 -9.47 -7.53 1.35
CA GLY A 98 -9.50 -8.96 1.10
C GLY A 98 -9.53 -9.29 -0.39
N GLU A 99 -10.32 -10.31 -0.75
CA GLU A 99 -10.52 -10.74 -2.12
C GLU A 99 -11.79 -10.13 -2.76
N ASP A 100 -12.45 -9.19 -2.07
CA ASP A 100 -13.70 -8.58 -2.52
C ASP A 100 -13.45 -7.45 -3.55
N PRO A 101 -13.86 -7.63 -4.82
CA PRO A 101 -13.67 -6.62 -5.86
C PRO A 101 -14.44 -5.32 -5.62
N ASP A 102 -15.58 -5.39 -4.97
CA ASP A 102 -16.43 -4.22 -4.73
C ASP A 102 -15.81 -3.33 -3.65
N SER A 103 -15.34 -3.92 -2.56
CA SER A 103 -14.57 -3.21 -1.53
C SER A 103 -13.30 -2.57 -2.09
N LEU A 104 -12.61 -3.26 -2.99
CA LEU A 104 -11.44 -2.70 -3.67
C LEU A 104 -11.81 -1.50 -4.54
N SER A 105 -12.91 -1.58 -5.29
CA SER A 105 -13.35 -0.48 -6.17
C SER A 105 -13.71 0.76 -5.36
N ILE A 106 -14.43 0.60 -4.26
CA ILE A 106 -14.78 1.70 -3.35
C ILE A 106 -13.52 2.34 -2.76
N ALA A 107 -12.59 1.54 -2.24
CA ALA A 107 -11.35 2.04 -1.67
C ALA A 107 -10.48 2.76 -2.71
N LEU A 108 -10.46 2.30 -3.96
CA LEU A 108 -9.77 2.98 -5.05
C LEU A 108 -10.40 4.32 -5.39
N GLU A 109 -11.73 4.40 -5.43
CA GLU A 109 -12.45 5.66 -5.66
C GLU A 109 -12.14 6.67 -4.56
N ASP A 110 -12.19 6.28 -3.30
CA ASP A 110 -11.84 7.13 -2.16
C ASP A 110 -10.39 7.64 -2.24
N MET A 111 -9.47 6.75 -2.63
CA MET A 111 -8.06 7.09 -2.79
C MET A 111 -7.84 8.13 -3.90
N VAL A 112 -8.47 7.95 -5.06
CA VAL A 112 -8.34 8.83 -6.23
C VAL A 112 -9.03 10.17 -5.99
N ASN A 113 -10.17 10.17 -5.33
CA ASN A 113 -10.96 11.37 -5.05
C ASN A 113 -10.44 12.17 -3.85
N GLY A 114 -9.45 11.66 -3.11
CA GLY A 114 -8.93 12.30 -1.92
C GLY A 114 -9.90 12.29 -0.73
N THR A 115 -10.87 11.38 -0.73
CA THR A 115 -11.86 11.18 0.34
C THR A 115 -11.42 10.12 1.36
N TRP A 116 -10.10 9.88 1.46
CA TRP A 116 -9.55 8.87 2.34
C TRP A 116 -9.90 9.11 3.81
N LYS A 117 -10.00 8.03 4.56
CA LYS A 117 -10.27 8.09 6.00
C LYS A 117 -9.28 8.99 6.73
N LYS A 118 -9.72 9.66 7.80
CA LYS A 118 -8.80 10.32 8.73
C LYS A 118 -7.86 9.28 9.35
N ALA A 119 -6.59 9.55 9.33
CA ALA A 119 -5.55 8.69 9.84
C ALA A 119 -4.53 9.48 10.65
N GLY A 120 -3.78 8.78 11.48
CA GLY A 120 -2.69 9.31 12.27
C GLY A 120 -1.55 8.32 12.37
N ILE A 121 -0.48 8.70 13.06
CA ILE A 121 0.61 7.81 13.42
C ILE A 121 0.21 7.12 14.73
N PRO A 122 0.28 5.77 14.81
CA PRO A 122 0.00 5.04 16.04
C PRO A 122 0.89 5.48 17.19
N ASP A 123 0.36 5.39 18.43
CA ASP A 123 1.12 5.76 19.63
C ASP A 123 2.43 4.98 19.71
N ARG A 124 3.49 5.67 20.18
CA ARG A 124 4.85 5.13 20.32
C ARG A 124 5.59 4.76 19.04
N TRP A 125 5.10 5.14 17.87
CA TRP A 125 5.83 5.04 16.60
C TRP A 125 6.80 6.21 16.41
N ASP A 126 7.63 6.45 17.42
CA ASP A 126 8.52 7.62 17.56
C ASP A 126 10.01 7.25 17.51
N GLY A 127 10.35 6.00 17.17
CA GLY A 127 11.71 5.51 17.09
C GLY A 127 12.39 5.23 18.45
N ARG A 128 11.68 5.34 19.58
CA ARG A 128 12.26 5.22 20.93
C ARG A 128 11.99 3.86 21.60
N SER A 129 11.68 2.83 20.83
CA SER A 129 11.38 1.50 21.37
C SER A 129 12.57 0.89 22.13
N ALA A 130 13.79 1.05 21.60
CA ALA A 130 15.00 0.55 22.24
C ALA A 130 15.22 1.17 23.64
N GLU A 131 15.01 2.48 23.77
CA GLU A 131 15.14 3.18 25.07
C GLU A 131 14.13 2.64 26.09
N ARG A 132 12.88 2.44 25.69
CA ARG A 132 11.83 1.88 26.56
C ARG A 132 12.14 0.45 27.00
N ILE A 133 12.64 -0.37 26.08
CA ILE A 133 13.05 -1.75 26.39
C ILE A 133 14.19 -1.74 27.41
N LEU A 134 15.22 -0.91 27.21
CA LEU A 134 16.33 -0.80 28.15
C LEU A 134 15.87 -0.33 29.54
N GLN A 135 14.96 0.63 29.61
CA GLN A 135 14.40 1.08 30.89
C GLN A 135 13.69 -0.04 31.64
N ILE A 136 12.94 -0.91 30.94
CA ILE A 136 12.25 -2.04 31.55
C ILE A 136 13.23 -3.12 32.00
N LEU A 137 14.28 -3.38 31.24
CA LEU A 137 15.27 -4.43 31.55
C LEU A 137 16.29 -4.02 32.63
N SER A 138 16.46 -2.72 32.86
CA SER A 138 17.40 -2.18 33.86
C SER A 138 16.77 -1.91 35.22
N CYS A 139 15.51 -2.24 35.42
CA CYS A 139 14.83 -2.12 36.70
C CYS A 139 15.07 -3.32 37.62
#